data_a044f549b22fdcd485535f4e81a80c32
#
_entry.id   a044f549b22fdcd485535f4e81a80c32
#
_cell.length_a   1.000
_cell.length_b   1.000
_cell.length_c   1.000
_cell.angle_alpha   90.00
_cell.angle_beta   90.00
_cell.angle_gamma   90.00
#
_symmetry.space_group_name_H-M   'P 1'
#
loop_
_entity.id
_entity.type
_entity.pdbx_description
1 polymer ?
#
loop_
_entity_poly.entity_id
_entity_poly.type
_entity_poly.pdbx_seq_one_letter_code
_entity_poly.pdbx_strand_id
1 'polypeptide(L)'
;MDFNLSEEQLTFQNSVRSLAEKYLSKDNLLRAHDPLFPKDVAKLFAKNGLMGITLPEEDGGQGGKLMDAVLAIEQVALVCPRSADVIQSGSFGPLRTFAEYATEFQKEKYLSQLLHGEIVIGLGMTEPNAGSAVTDLTTKAVEDGEGFRVSGSKVFTSNSPDADIFLIYVRYHEGVNGIGSVLMDTSMEGFSKGKSSKYTNGEEWCALYFDNVFIPKENVLLGPGGFKKQIAGFNAERIGNTARSLAVGEFAYNVAREYALTREQFG
;
A
#
# COMPACT_ATOMS: atom_id res chain seq x y z
N MET A 1 -21.38 -24.45 -2.75
CA MET A 1 -20.71 -23.18 -2.37
C MET A 1 -21.61 -22.08 -2.92
N ASP A 2 -22.10 -21.18 -2.08
CA ASP A 2 -22.91 -20.05 -2.53
C ASP A 2 -22.00 -18.84 -2.77
N PHE A 3 -22.09 -18.23 -3.95
CA PHE A 3 -21.33 -17.05 -4.35
C PHE A 3 -22.16 -15.79 -4.36
N ASN A 4 -23.41 -15.85 -3.91
CA ASN A 4 -24.25 -14.68 -3.81
C ASN A 4 -23.78 -13.75 -2.68
N LEU A 5 -23.81 -12.46 -2.94
CA LEU A 5 -23.60 -11.44 -1.92
C LEU A 5 -24.81 -11.34 -1.01
N SER A 6 -24.58 -11.04 0.28
CA SER A 6 -25.66 -10.70 1.20
C SER A 6 -26.26 -9.34 0.86
N GLU A 7 -27.48 -9.07 1.35
CA GLU A 7 -28.13 -7.76 1.18
C GLU A 7 -27.28 -6.61 1.74
N GLU A 8 -26.58 -6.84 2.85
CA GLU A 8 -25.65 -5.89 3.44
C GLU A 8 -24.47 -5.61 2.50
N GLN A 9 -23.87 -6.66 1.93
CA GLN A 9 -22.77 -6.53 0.97
C GLN A 9 -23.21 -5.81 -0.31
N LEU A 10 -24.40 -6.09 -0.82
CA LEU A 10 -24.97 -5.38 -1.98
C LEU A 10 -25.21 -3.89 -1.66
N THR A 11 -25.71 -3.58 -0.47
CA THR A 11 -25.91 -2.21 -0.02
C THR A 11 -24.59 -1.46 0.11
N PHE A 12 -23.58 -2.09 0.70
CA PHE A 12 -22.23 -1.54 0.81
C PHE A 12 -21.62 -1.29 -0.58
N GLN A 13 -21.67 -2.29 -1.47
CA GLN A 13 -21.20 -2.20 -2.85
C GLN A 13 -21.81 -1.00 -3.59
N ASN A 14 -23.14 -0.83 -3.51
CA ASN A 14 -23.86 0.27 -4.14
C ASN A 14 -23.46 1.64 -3.54
N SER A 15 -23.25 1.70 -2.24
CA SER A 15 -22.81 2.92 -1.55
C SER A 15 -21.42 3.36 -1.98
N VAL A 16 -20.48 2.41 -2.06
CA VAL A 16 -19.10 2.67 -2.53
C VAL A 16 -19.12 3.11 -4.00
N ARG A 17 -19.92 2.44 -4.84
CA ARG A 17 -20.08 2.81 -6.26
C ARG A 17 -20.59 4.24 -6.41
N SER A 18 -21.66 4.59 -5.69
CA SER A 18 -22.25 5.93 -5.72
C SER A 18 -21.26 7.01 -5.25
N LEU A 19 -20.47 6.72 -4.22
CA LEU A 19 -19.39 7.62 -3.78
C LEU A 19 -18.36 7.84 -4.89
N ALA A 20 -17.88 6.76 -5.51
CA ALA A 20 -16.90 6.82 -6.58
C ALA A 20 -17.43 7.61 -7.78
N GLU A 21 -18.64 7.33 -8.23
CA GLU A 21 -19.29 8.05 -9.35
C GLU A 21 -19.43 9.53 -9.05
N LYS A 22 -19.83 9.89 -7.84
CA LYS A 22 -20.01 11.29 -7.44
C LYS A 22 -18.73 12.09 -7.42
N TYR A 23 -17.63 11.52 -6.93
CA TYR A 23 -16.42 12.27 -6.62
C TYR A 23 -15.23 11.99 -7.56
N LEU A 24 -15.23 10.87 -8.29
CA LEU A 24 -14.04 10.41 -9.03
C LEU A 24 -14.26 10.27 -10.54
N SER A 25 -15.53 10.21 -11.02
CA SER A 25 -15.82 9.93 -12.42
C SER A 25 -15.32 11.02 -13.37
N LYS A 26 -15.42 12.29 -12.98
CA LYS A 26 -15.07 13.44 -13.84
C LYS A 26 -13.58 13.54 -14.13
N ASP A 27 -12.75 13.14 -13.16
CA ASP A 27 -11.30 13.33 -13.21
C ASP A 27 -10.52 12.02 -13.39
N ASN A 28 -11.23 10.91 -13.71
CA ASN A 28 -10.61 9.58 -13.77
C ASN A 28 -9.43 9.49 -14.73
N LEU A 29 -9.51 10.13 -15.91
CA LEU A 29 -8.43 10.15 -16.89
C LEU A 29 -7.25 11.03 -16.41
N LEU A 30 -7.52 12.16 -15.77
CA LEU A 30 -6.47 13.00 -15.20
C LEU A 30 -5.74 12.25 -14.08
N ARG A 31 -6.49 11.59 -13.21
CA ARG A 31 -5.93 10.76 -12.12
C ARG A 31 -5.11 9.58 -12.64
N ALA A 32 -5.50 8.97 -13.76
CA ALA A 32 -4.74 7.89 -14.37
C ALA A 32 -3.32 8.29 -14.80
N HIS A 33 -3.08 9.58 -15.03
CA HIS A 33 -1.78 10.13 -15.41
C HIS A 33 -1.04 10.82 -14.25
N ASP A 34 -1.67 10.91 -13.07
CA ASP A 34 -1.00 11.47 -11.88
C ASP A 34 0.03 10.49 -11.35
N PRO A 35 1.32 10.86 -11.32
CA PRO A 35 2.38 9.99 -10.86
C PRO A 35 2.38 9.80 -9.34
N LEU A 36 1.79 10.73 -8.59
CA LEU A 36 1.85 10.83 -7.14
C LEU A 36 0.73 10.05 -6.46
N PHE A 37 0.91 9.74 -5.19
CA PHE A 37 -0.13 9.12 -4.38
C PHE A 37 -1.31 10.09 -4.19
N PRO A 38 -2.57 9.69 -4.47
CA PRO A 38 -3.71 10.60 -4.43
C PRO A 38 -4.18 10.87 -3.00
N LYS A 39 -3.47 11.76 -2.29
CA LYS A 39 -3.76 12.13 -0.88
C LYS A 39 -5.17 12.74 -0.70
N ASP A 40 -5.70 13.41 -1.70
CA ASP A 40 -7.08 13.94 -1.69
C ASP A 40 -8.12 12.80 -1.64
N VAL A 41 -7.88 11.73 -2.41
CA VAL A 41 -8.72 10.52 -2.40
C VAL A 41 -8.59 9.77 -1.08
N ALA A 42 -7.37 9.67 -0.52
CA ALA A 42 -7.16 9.04 0.79
C ALA A 42 -7.97 9.76 1.88
N LYS A 43 -7.96 11.08 1.91
CA LYS A 43 -8.79 11.89 2.83
C LYS A 43 -10.29 11.73 2.59
N LEU A 44 -10.71 11.64 1.33
CA LEU A 44 -12.11 11.35 0.99
C LEU A 44 -12.52 9.98 1.52
N PHE A 45 -11.71 8.97 1.29
CA PHE A 45 -11.97 7.60 1.72
C PHE A 45 -11.93 7.44 3.24
N ALA A 46 -11.00 8.11 3.92
CA ALA A 46 -10.96 8.14 5.38
C ALA A 46 -12.28 8.65 5.99
N LYS A 47 -12.81 9.75 5.45
CA LYS A 47 -14.09 10.34 5.91
C LYS A 47 -15.31 9.44 5.67
N ASN A 48 -15.19 8.45 4.79
CA ASN A 48 -16.29 7.56 4.41
C ASN A 48 -16.05 6.09 4.82
N GLY A 49 -15.12 5.84 5.75
CA GLY A 49 -14.84 4.51 6.28
C GLY A 49 -14.22 3.53 5.26
N LEU A 50 -13.54 4.04 4.24
CA LEU A 50 -12.90 3.22 3.21
C LEU A 50 -11.36 3.11 3.38
N MET A 51 -10.83 3.66 4.48
CA MET A 51 -9.47 3.40 4.94
C MET A 51 -9.51 2.45 6.13
N GLY A 52 -8.55 1.52 6.19
CA GLY A 52 -8.49 0.55 7.29
C GLY A 52 -9.68 -0.41 7.36
N ILE A 53 -10.32 -0.74 6.23
CA ILE A 53 -11.52 -1.63 6.23
C ILE A 53 -11.25 -2.92 6.98
N THR A 54 -10.07 -3.52 6.81
CA THR A 54 -9.71 -4.82 7.43
C THR A 54 -8.97 -4.70 8.76
N LEU A 55 -8.83 -3.50 9.31
CA LEU A 55 -8.20 -3.26 10.59
C LEU A 55 -9.25 -3.31 11.71
N PRO A 56 -8.86 -3.72 12.93
CA PRO A 56 -9.75 -3.68 14.10
C PRO A 56 -10.26 -2.27 14.42
N GLU A 57 -11.47 -2.19 14.99
CA GLU A 57 -12.05 -0.91 15.42
C GLU A 57 -11.24 -0.24 16.53
N GLU A 58 -10.65 -1.02 17.43
CA GLU A 58 -9.75 -0.54 18.48
C GLU A 58 -8.50 0.17 17.95
N ASP A 59 -8.09 -0.16 16.73
CA ASP A 59 -7.00 0.48 16.00
C ASP A 59 -7.47 1.66 15.10
N GLY A 60 -8.75 2.02 15.19
CA GLY A 60 -9.37 3.05 14.34
C GLY A 60 -9.76 2.55 12.95
N GLY A 61 -9.72 1.25 12.70
CA GLY A 61 -10.21 0.61 11.48
C GLY A 61 -11.73 0.40 11.49
N GLN A 62 -12.23 -0.34 10.49
CA GLN A 62 -13.66 -0.57 10.32
C GLN A 62 -14.11 -1.97 10.78
N GLY A 63 -13.21 -2.84 11.26
CA GLY A 63 -13.52 -4.20 11.69
C GLY A 63 -14.09 -5.11 10.58
N GLY A 64 -13.99 -4.68 9.32
CA GLY A 64 -14.54 -5.38 8.16
C GLY A 64 -13.70 -6.59 7.75
N LYS A 65 -14.30 -7.41 6.89
CA LYS A 65 -13.68 -8.63 6.34
C LYS A 65 -12.88 -8.33 5.07
N LEU A 66 -12.05 -9.28 4.65
CA LEU A 66 -11.33 -9.19 3.37
C LEU A 66 -12.27 -8.97 2.19
N MET A 67 -13.46 -9.59 2.22
CA MET A 67 -14.46 -9.44 1.16
C MET A 67 -14.98 -8.01 1.05
N ASP A 68 -15.16 -7.31 2.16
CA ASP A 68 -15.62 -5.93 2.14
C ASP A 68 -14.60 -5.00 1.48
N ALA A 69 -13.31 -5.22 1.76
CA ALA A 69 -12.25 -4.48 1.07
C ALA A 69 -12.16 -4.84 -0.43
N VAL A 70 -12.37 -6.10 -0.81
CA VAL A 70 -12.45 -6.52 -2.22
C VAL A 70 -13.58 -5.80 -2.93
N LEU A 71 -14.79 -5.82 -2.37
CA LEU A 71 -15.96 -5.13 -2.95
C LEU A 71 -15.71 -3.62 -3.10
N ALA A 72 -15.10 -2.99 -2.11
CA ALA A 72 -14.76 -1.57 -2.19
C ALA A 72 -13.74 -1.27 -3.30
N ILE A 73 -12.67 -2.08 -3.40
CA ILE A 73 -11.66 -1.96 -4.47
C ILE A 73 -12.31 -2.11 -5.85
N GLU A 74 -13.13 -3.14 -6.05
CA GLU A 74 -13.81 -3.38 -7.33
C GLU A 74 -14.69 -2.20 -7.73
N GLN A 75 -15.54 -1.72 -6.82
CA GLN A 75 -16.48 -0.64 -7.15
C GLN A 75 -15.78 0.68 -7.45
N VAL A 76 -14.70 1.00 -6.74
CA VAL A 76 -13.92 2.20 -7.04
C VAL A 76 -13.16 2.04 -8.35
N ALA A 77 -12.56 0.87 -8.61
CA ALA A 77 -11.78 0.64 -9.83
C ALA A 77 -12.65 0.67 -11.10
N LEU A 78 -13.92 0.28 -11.02
CA LEU A 78 -14.89 0.39 -12.13
C LEU A 78 -15.24 1.85 -12.50
N VAL A 79 -14.86 2.82 -11.69
CA VAL A 79 -15.07 4.26 -11.95
C VAL A 79 -13.74 4.97 -12.17
N CYS A 80 -12.78 4.72 -11.30
CA CYS A 80 -11.46 5.35 -11.31
C CYS A 80 -10.39 4.36 -10.84
N PRO A 81 -9.78 3.60 -11.77
CA PRO A 81 -8.79 2.56 -11.46
C PRO A 81 -7.66 3.04 -10.54
N ARG A 82 -7.16 4.26 -10.77
CA ARG A 82 -6.08 4.84 -9.97
C ARG A 82 -6.45 5.05 -8.51
N SER A 83 -7.69 5.45 -8.25
CA SER A 83 -8.18 5.70 -6.89
C SER A 83 -8.39 4.42 -6.07
N ALA A 84 -8.63 3.28 -6.72
CA ALA A 84 -8.77 1.98 -6.04
C ALA A 84 -7.50 1.53 -5.31
N ASP A 85 -6.33 1.99 -5.78
CA ASP A 85 -5.04 1.73 -5.14
C ASP A 85 -4.97 2.29 -3.71
N VAL A 86 -5.67 3.38 -3.45
CA VAL A 86 -5.75 3.98 -2.11
C VAL A 86 -6.44 3.04 -1.10
N ILE A 87 -7.56 2.39 -1.50
CA ILE A 87 -8.24 1.41 -0.64
C ILE A 87 -7.33 0.20 -0.41
N GLN A 88 -6.65 -0.27 -1.47
CA GLN A 88 -5.72 -1.38 -1.35
C GLN A 88 -4.58 -1.05 -0.39
N SER A 89 -3.93 0.11 -0.55
CA SER A 89 -2.85 0.56 0.34
C SER A 89 -3.33 0.77 1.78
N GLY A 90 -4.56 1.25 1.96
CA GLY A 90 -5.17 1.55 3.25
C GLY A 90 -5.78 0.36 3.98
N SER A 91 -5.99 -0.80 3.31
CA SER A 91 -6.65 -1.97 3.91
C SER A 91 -5.82 -3.25 3.83
N PHE A 92 -4.81 -3.27 2.97
CA PHE A 92 -3.86 -4.37 2.79
C PHE A 92 -2.44 -3.84 3.00
N GLY A 93 -1.52 -4.06 2.12
CA GLY A 93 -0.21 -3.44 2.05
C GLY A 93 0.58 -3.24 3.35
N PRO A 94 1.49 -2.27 3.36
CA PRO A 94 2.35 -2.00 4.52
C PRO A 94 1.57 -1.45 5.72
N LEU A 95 0.45 -0.74 5.51
CA LEU A 95 -0.38 -0.23 6.61
C LEU A 95 -0.94 -1.38 7.46
N ARG A 96 -1.45 -2.43 6.84
CA ARG A 96 -1.98 -3.59 7.56
C ARG A 96 -0.89 -4.29 8.36
N THR A 97 0.25 -4.54 7.73
CA THR A 97 1.40 -5.17 8.42
C THR A 97 1.88 -4.31 9.59
N PHE A 98 1.90 -2.99 9.40
CA PHE A 98 2.20 -2.04 10.47
C PHE A 98 1.19 -2.17 11.62
N ALA A 99 -0.10 -2.03 11.35
CA ALA A 99 -1.13 -2.09 12.38
C ALA A 99 -1.13 -3.43 13.17
N GLU A 100 -0.87 -4.56 12.47
CA GLU A 100 -0.87 -5.89 13.09
C GLU A 100 0.31 -6.12 14.04
N TYR A 101 1.48 -5.50 13.77
CA TYR A 101 2.71 -5.80 14.52
C TYR A 101 3.31 -4.60 15.25
N ALA A 102 2.76 -3.40 15.08
CA ALA A 102 3.23 -2.19 15.75
C ALA A 102 2.98 -2.25 17.26
N THR A 103 3.92 -1.70 18.02
CA THR A 103 3.72 -1.42 19.44
C THR A 103 2.71 -0.29 19.64
N GLU A 104 2.11 -0.17 20.81
CA GLU A 104 1.20 0.94 21.12
C GLU A 104 1.86 2.31 20.88
N PHE A 105 3.13 2.47 21.25
CA PHE A 105 3.90 3.69 20.95
C PHE A 105 3.97 4.00 19.46
N GLN A 106 4.21 2.98 18.60
CA GLN A 106 4.25 3.15 17.15
C GLN A 106 2.87 3.48 16.57
N LYS A 107 1.82 2.83 17.08
CA LYS A 107 0.43 3.10 16.69
C LYS A 107 0.01 4.52 17.05
N GLU A 108 0.24 4.94 18.28
CA GLU A 108 -0.05 6.31 18.72
C GLU A 108 0.65 7.36 17.85
N LYS A 109 1.88 7.07 17.44
CA LYS A 109 2.68 7.99 16.63
C LYS A 109 2.21 8.12 15.19
N TYR A 110 1.77 7.03 14.54
CA TYR A 110 1.59 7.00 13.09
C TYR A 110 0.22 6.53 12.62
N LEU A 111 -0.48 5.64 13.35
CA LEU A 111 -1.62 4.91 12.80
C LEU A 111 -2.80 5.83 12.46
N SER A 112 -3.13 6.76 13.34
CA SER A 112 -4.21 7.73 13.11
C SER A 112 -3.94 8.56 11.84
N GLN A 113 -2.73 9.08 11.68
CA GLN A 113 -2.36 9.89 10.52
C GLN A 113 -2.40 9.09 9.21
N LEU A 114 -1.99 7.80 9.25
CA LEU A 114 -2.07 6.89 8.12
C LEU A 114 -3.53 6.62 7.72
N LEU A 115 -4.40 6.34 8.70
CA LEU A 115 -5.82 6.06 8.45
C LEU A 115 -6.59 7.29 7.97
N HIS A 116 -6.16 8.51 8.33
CA HIS A 116 -6.76 9.74 7.83
C HIS A 116 -6.15 10.22 6.50
N GLY A 117 -5.17 9.50 5.94
CA GLY A 117 -4.53 9.87 4.69
C GLY A 117 -3.68 11.16 4.79
N GLU A 118 -3.22 11.49 5.99
CA GLU A 118 -2.36 12.65 6.26
C GLU A 118 -0.91 12.35 5.90
N ILE A 119 -0.46 11.13 6.22
CA ILE A 119 0.85 10.60 5.85
C ILE A 119 0.70 9.30 5.05
N VAL A 120 1.76 8.95 4.32
CA VAL A 120 1.82 7.76 3.46
C VAL A 120 2.96 6.85 3.94
N ILE A 121 2.65 5.55 4.07
CA ILE A 121 3.65 4.52 4.36
C ILE A 121 4.07 3.80 3.08
N GLY A 122 5.36 3.75 2.82
CA GLY A 122 5.96 2.97 1.74
C GLY A 122 6.52 1.63 2.21
N LEU A 123 6.71 0.68 1.29
CA LEU A 123 7.31 -0.62 1.57
C LEU A 123 8.63 -0.80 0.81
N GLY A 124 9.73 -0.85 1.53
CA GLY A 124 11.06 -1.12 0.97
C GLY A 124 11.50 -2.58 1.21
N MET A 125 11.26 -3.45 0.24
CA MET A 125 11.63 -4.88 0.32
C MET A 125 12.67 -5.26 -0.73
N THR A 126 12.41 -4.97 -1.99
CA THR A 126 13.21 -5.37 -3.15
C THR A 126 14.55 -4.64 -3.20
N GLU A 127 15.62 -5.36 -3.53
CA GLU A 127 16.95 -4.82 -3.77
C GLU A 127 17.42 -5.14 -5.21
N PRO A 128 18.43 -4.46 -5.75
CA PRO A 128 18.92 -4.74 -7.11
C PRO A 128 19.21 -6.22 -7.37
N ASN A 129 19.71 -6.94 -6.37
CA ASN A 129 20.08 -8.35 -6.47
C ASN A 129 19.15 -9.30 -5.69
N ALA A 130 18.05 -8.80 -5.10
CA ALA A 130 17.10 -9.58 -4.32
C ALA A 130 15.66 -9.18 -4.66
N GLY A 131 15.13 -9.74 -5.74
CA GLY A 131 13.76 -9.60 -6.19
C GLY A 131 12.90 -10.79 -5.77
N SER A 132 12.71 -11.79 -6.64
CA SER A 132 11.96 -13.02 -6.31
C SER A 132 12.59 -13.78 -5.15
N ALA A 133 13.91 -13.83 -5.07
CA ALA A 133 14.66 -14.36 -3.93
C ALA A 133 14.82 -13.27 -2.85
N VAL A 134 13.73 -12.79 -2.29
CA VAL A 134 13.75 -11.70 -1.28
C VAL A 134 14.55 -12.07 -0.02
N THR A 135 14.73 -13.37 0.24
CA THR A 135 15.59 -13.86 1.33
C THR A 135 17.06 -13.54 1.15
N ASP A 136 17.47 -13.12 -0.05
CA ASP A 136 18.87 -12.75 -0.36
C ASP A 136 19.15 -11.26 -0.13
N LEU A 137 18.19 -10.52 0.44
CA LEU A 137 18.37 -9.12 0.76
C LEU A 137 19.63 -8.87 1.60
N THR A 138 20.33 -7.78 1.31
CA THR A 138 21.62 -7.40 1.87
C THR A 138 21.61 -6.15 2.72
N THR A 139 20.50 -5.38 2.73
CA THR A 139 20.34 -4.23 3.63
C THR A 139 20.50 -4.68 5.06
N LYS A 140 21.58 -4.25 5.73
CA LYS A 140 21.98 -4.70 7.07
C LYS A 140 21.47 -3.75 8.15
N ALA A 141 21.10 -4.33 9.30
CA ALA A 141 20.88 -3.62 10.55
C ALA A 141 21.89 -4.14 11.58
N VAL A 142 22.87 -3.33 11.91
CA VAL A 142 23.95 -3.66 12.85
C VAL A 142 23.66 -2.99 14.16
N GLU A 143 23.71 -3.74 15.27
CA GLU A 143 23.45 -3.20 16.60
C GLU A 143 24.43 -2.06 16.96
N ASP A 144 23.89 -0.95 17.48
CA ASP A 144 24.63 0.24 17.89
C ASP A 144 23.94 0.88 19.11
N GLY A 145 24.39 0.49 20.29
CA GLY A 145 23.88 1.02 21.56
C GLY A 145 22.39 0.79 21.73
N GLU A 146 21.61 1.89 21.76
CA GLU A 146 20.15 1.84 21.95
C GLU A 146 19.37 1.66 20.62
N GLY A 147 20.03 1.18 19.56
CA GLY A 147 19.39 1.00 18.28
C GLY A 147 20.20 0.16 17.32
N PHE A 148 20.02 0.46 16.05
CA PHE A 148 20.69 -0.21 14.92
C PHE A 148 21.16 0.81 13.90
N ARG A 149 22.30 0.52 13.26
CA ARG A 149 22.75 1.23 12.06
C ARG A 149 22.33 0.46 10.84
N VAL A 150 21.53 1.11 9.99
CA VAL A 150 21.03 0.51 8.75
C VAL A 150 21.81 1.05 7.56
N SER A 151 22.36 0.13 6.74
CA SER A 151 23.07 0.45 5.51
C SER A 151 22.60 -0.47 4.38
N GLY A 152 22.39 0.09 3.19
CA GLY A 152 21.94 -0.64 2.01
C GLY A 152 21.09 0.21 1.08
N SER A 153 20.29 -0.47 0.26
CA SER A 153 19.39 0.22 -0.67
C SER A 153 18.16 -0.63 -1.01
N LYS A 154 17.07 0.05 -1.42
CA LYS A 154 15.86 -0.60 -1.95
C LYS A 154 15.49 0.00 -3.29
N VAL A 155 14.85 -0.80 -4.14
CA VAL A 155 14.37 -0.38 -5.46
C VAL A 155 12.90 -0.75 -5.64
N PHE A 156 12.24 -0.14 -6.62
CA PHE A 156 10.83 -0.38 -6.93
C PHE A 156 9.90 -0.15 -5.73
N THR A 157 10.24 0.79 -4.87
CA THR A 157 9.42 1.15 -3.71
C THR A 157 8.24 2.01 -4.16
N SER A 158 7.06 1.43 -4.19
CA SER A 158 5.82 2.14 -4.57
C SER A 158 5.54 3.29 -3.60
N ASN A 159 4.97 4.37 -4.13
CA ASN A 159 4.65 5.60 -3.40
C ASN A 159 5.88 6.29 -2.77
N SER A 160 7.10 5.85 -3.07
CA SER A 160 8.29 6.41 -2.44
C SER A 160 8.54 7.91 -2.68
N PRO A 161 8.11 8.54 -3.78
CA PRO A 161 8.19 10.00 -3.89
C PRO A 161 7.46 10.72 -2.75
N ASP A 162 6.26 10.24 -2.38
CA ASP A 162 5.33 10.88 -1.44
C ASP A 162 5.30 10.27 -0.05
N ALA A 163 5.89 9.08 0.13
CA ALA A 163 5.89 8.42 1.42
C ALA A 163 6.68 9.21 2.46
N ASP A 164 6.05 9.36 3.62
CA ASP A 164 6.57 10.07 4.79
C ASP A 164 7.33 9.11 5.72
N ILE A 165 6.90 7.85 5.76
CA ILE A 165 7.51 6.76 6.54
C ILE A 165 7.62 5.52 5.69
N PHE A 166 8.62 4.69 5.96
CA PHE A 166 8.86 3.42 5.27
C PHE A 166 8.94 2.25 6.22
N LEU A 167 8.29 1.16 5.85
CA LEU A 167 8.54 -0.17 6.39
C LEU A 167 9.66 -0.80 5.56
N ILE A 168 10.86 -0.91 6.14
CA ILE A 168 12.07 -1.39 5.46
C ILE A 168 12.44 -2.77 5.96
N TYR A 169 12.53 -3.75 5.04
CA TYR A 169 13.08 -5.07 5.35
C TYR A 169 14.59 -5.00 5.49
N VAL A 170 15.09 -5.53 6.60
CA VAL A 170 16.52 -5.52 6.94
C VAL A 170 16.99 -6.89 7.39
N ARG A 171 18.31 -7.09 7.33
CA ARG A 171 18.99 -8.28 7.82
C ARG A 171 19.79 -7.95 9.08
N TYR A 172 19.42 -8.55 10.20
CA TYR A 172 20.13 -8.45 11.48
C TYR A 172 21.30 -9.43 11.58
N HIS A 173 21.13 -10.64 11.04
CA HIS A 173 22.19 -11.68 10.99
C HIS A 173 21.95 -12.65 9.82
N GLU A 174 22.86 -13.55 9.57
CA GLU A 174 22.78 -14.51 8.47
C GLU A 174 21.57 -15.45 8.56
N GLY A 175 21.13 -15.90 7.38
CA GLY A 175 19.97 -16.79 7.20
C GLY A 175 18.61 -16.06 7.24
N VAL A 176 17.56 -16.79 6.92
CA VAL A 176 16.18 -16.26 6.84
C VAL A 176 15.68 -15.76 8.20
N ASN A 177 16.09 -16.41 9.28
CA ASN A 177 15.75 -16.00 10.64
C ASN A 177 16.42 -14.68 11.07
N GLY A 178 17.40 -14.20 10.32
CA GLY A 178 17.99 -12.89 10.53
C GLY A 178 17.20 -11.75 9.91
N ILE A 179 16.13 -12.03 9.17
CA ILE A 179 15.34 -10.98 8.48
C ILE A 179 14.21 -10.50 9.38
N GLY A 180 14.07 -9.18 9.44
CA GLY A 180 12.98 -8.46 10.08
C GLY A 180 12.70 -7.14 9.37
N SER A 181 12.15 -6.16 10.09
CA SER A 181 11.86 -4.85 9.53
C SER A 181 11.95 -3.72 10.56
N VAL A 182 12.21 -2.54 10.03
CA VAL A 182 12.24 -1.29 10.78
C VAL A 182 11.32 -0.25 10.15
N LEU A 183 10.87 0.69 10.95
CA LEU A 183 10.19 1.91 10.52
C LEU A 183 11.25 3.00 10.33
N MET A 184 11.30 3.58 9.15
CA MET A 184 12.28 4.60 8.79
C MET A 184 11.55 5.86 8.33
N ASP A 185 11.75 6.94 9.06
CA ASP A 185 11.24 8.26 8.72
C ASP A 185 12.16 8.94 7.69
N THR A 186 11.58 9.68 6.77
CA THR A 186 12.33 10.35 5.70
C THR A 186 13.26 11.46 6.19
N SER A 187 13.06 11.94 7.41
CA SER A 187 13.91 12.96 8.05
C SER A 187 15.18 12.42 8.71
N MET A 188 15.32 11.07 8.80
CA MET A 188 16.47 10.46 9.45
C MET A 188 17.77 10.75 8.69
N GLU A 189 18.81 11.11 9.40
CA GLU A 189 20.15 11.34 8.84
C GLU A 189 20.68 10.08 8.18
N GLY A 190 21.25 10.22 6.97
CA GLY A 190 21.75 9.12 6.15
C GLY A 190 20.69 8.47 5.25
N PHE A 191 19.40 8.84 5.38
CA PHE A 191 18.35 8.44 4.44
C PHE A 191 18.32 9.36 3.23
N SER A 192 18.19 8.76 2.03
CA SER A 192 17.96 9.56 0.82
C SER A 192 17.12 8.80 -0.21
N LYS A 193 16.39 9.57 -1.03
CA LYS A 193 15.65 9.08 -2.20
C LYS A 193 16.45 9.39 -3.46
N GLY A 194 16.56 8.42 -4.35
CA GLY A 194 17.12 8.61 -5.69
C GLY A 194 16.18 9.39 -6.60
N LYS A 195 16.64 9.58 -7.84
CA LYS A 195 15.79 10.17 -8.88
C LYS A 195 14.55 9.30 -9.11
N SER A 196 13.40 9.96 -9.27
CA SER A 196 12.15 9.30 -9.60
C SER A 196 12.21 8.62 -10.97
N SER A 197 11.60 7.44 -11.05
CA SER A 197 11.40 6.64 -12.25
C SER A 197 9.92 6.25 -12.33
N LYS A 198 9.44 5.90 -13.53
CA LYS A 198 8.03 5.55 -13.73
C LYS A 198 7.84 4.07 -14.00
N TYR A 199 6.76 3.52 -13.45
CA TYR A 199 6.20 2.26 -13.92
C TYR A 199 5.46 2.46 -15.26
N THR A 200 5.09 1.37 -15.92
CA THR A 200 4.34 1.42 -17.18
C THR A 200 2.95 2.04 -17.04
N ASN A 201 2.37 2.03 -15.84
CA ASN A 201 1.09 2.68 -15.52
C ASN A 201 1.21 4.18 -15.20
N GLY A 202 2.44 4.75 -15.23
CA GLY A 202 2.69 6.17 -14.96
C GLY A 202 3.01 6.51 -13.50
N GLU A 203 2.76 5.62 -12.55
CA GLU A 203 3.14 5.84 -11.14
C GLU A 203 4.65 5.97 -11.00
N GLU A 204 5.07 6.81 -10.06
CA GLU A 204 6.49 7.02 -9.78
C GLU A 204 6.98 6.21 -8.58
N TRP A 205 8.25 5.85 -8.65
CA TRP A 205 9.00 5.22 -7.58
C TRP A 205 10.42 5.76 -7.53
N CYS A 206 11.04 5.75 -6.35
CA CYS A 206 12.44 6.09 -6.15
C CYS A 206 13.21 4.87 -5.62
N ALA A 207 14.48 4.76 -5.96
CA ALA A 207 15.40 3.97 -5.16
C ALA A 207 15.59 4.66 -3.80
N LEU A 208 15.71 3.87 -2.74
CA LEU A 208 16.00 4.34 -1.40
C LEU A 208 17.43 3.94 -1.05
N TYR A 209 18.15 4.85 -0.43
CA TYR A 209 19.53 4.64 0.01
C TYR A 209 19.65 4.90 1.50
N PHE A 210 20.39 4.05 2.17
CA PHE A 210 20.64 4.08 3.60
C PHE A 210 22.15 4.09 3.84
N ASP A 211 22.65 5.22 4.28
CA ASP A 211 24.05 5.40 4.65
C ASP A 211 24.15 5.52 6.16
N ASN A 212 24.34 4.38 6.82
CA ASN A 212 24.54 4.30 8.26
C ASN A 212 23.43 4.96 9.08
N VAL A 213 22.16 4.84 8.64
CA VAL A 213 20.98 5.45 9.28
C VAL A 213 20.78 4.86 10.67
N PHE A 214 20.72 5.71 11.71
CA PHE A 214 20.42 5.24 13.05
C PHE A 214 18.92 5.01 13.23
N ILE A 215 18.56 3.80 13.61
CA ILE A 215 17.20 3.35 13.90
C ILE A 215 17.11 3.04 15.39
N PRO A 216 16.39 3.85 16.19
CA PRO A 216 16.19 3.56 17.61
C PRO A 216 15.40 2.26 17.79
N LYS A 217 15.56 1.57 18.93
CA LYS A 217 14.88 0.30 19.22
C LYS A 217 13.36 0.39 19.10
N GLU A 218 12.78 1.52 19.47
CA GLU A 218 11.34 1.76 19.35
C GLU A 218 10.85 1.84 17.88
N ASN A 219 11.75 1.98 16.90
CA ASN A 219 11.40 1.95 15.48
C ASN A 219 11.60 0.56 14.84
N VAL A 220 11.98 -0.44 15.61
CA VAL A 220 11.95 -1.83 15.13
C VAL A 220 10.50 -2.32 15.11
N LEU A 221 9.98 -2.65 13.93
CA LEU A 221 8.65 -3.24 13.80
C LEU A 221 8.68 -4.74 14.08
N LEU A 222 9.59 -5.44 13.40
CA LEU A 222 9.82 -6.87 13.61
C LEU A 222 11.34 -7.13 13.71
N GLY A 223 11.75 -7.65 14.83
CA GLY A 223 13.13 -8.10 15.03
C GLY A 223 13.48 -9.35 14.22
N PRO A 224 14.65 -9.96 14.46
CA PRO A 224 15.05 -11.23 13.85
C PRO A 224 13.94 -12.30 13.99
N GLY A 225 13.72 -13.09 12.93
CA GLY A 225 12.62 -14.06 12.86
C GLY A 225 11.29 -13.48 12.38
N GLY A 226 11.18 -12.18 12.18
CA GLY A 226 9.96 -11.51 11.74
C GLY A 226 9.55 -11.78 10.29
N PHE A 227 10.44 -12.33 9.47
CA PHE A 227 10.20 -12.53 8.03
C PHE A 227 8.92 -13.32 7.73
N LYS A 228 8.65 -14.41 8.46
CA LYS A 228 7.44 -15.23 8.26
C LYS A 228 6.15 -14.42 8.50
N LYS A 229 6.14 -13.57 9.50
CA LYS A 229 5.01 -12.68 9.83
C LYS A 229 4.77 -11.68 8.70
N GLN A 230 5.83 -11.05 8.21
CA GLN A 230 5.75 -10.10 7.11
C GLN A 230 5.23 -10.73 5.82
N ILE A 231 5.74 -11.91 5.44
CA ILE A 231 5.30 -12.62 4.23
C ILE A 231 3.84 -13.09 4.34
N ALA A 232 3.35 -13.41 5.52
CA ALA A 232 1.95 -13.77 5.72
C ALA A 232 1.00 -12.63 5.30
N GLY A 233 1.37 -11.37 5.53
CA GLY A 233 0.62 -10.20 5.08
C GLY A 233 0.40 -10.14 3.56
N PHE A 234 1.34 -10.64 2.76
CA PHE A 234 1.22 -10.66 1.30
C PHE A 234 0.09 -11.54 0.76
N ASN A 235 -0.46 -12.47 1.54
CA ASN A 235 -1.61 -13.25 1.08
C ASN A 235 -2.84 -12.36 0.89
N ALA A 236 -3.10 -11.46 1.83
CA ALA A 236 -4.16 -10.48 1.72
C ALA A 236 -3.87 -9.44 0.62
N GLU A 237 -2.63 -8.97 0.52
CA GLU A 237 -2.17 -8.06 -0.53
C GLU A 237 -2.42 -8.62 -1.94
N ARG A 238 -2.13 -9.91 -2.17
CA ARG A 238 -2.39 -10.57 -3.46
C ARG A 238 -3.87 -10.61 -3.80
N ILE A 239 -4.76 -10.80 -2.82
CA ILE A 239 -6.21 -10.73 -3.02
C ILE A 239 -6.62 -9.33 -3.48
N GLY A 240 -6.16 -8.28 -2.81
CA GLY A 240 -6.42 -6.90 -3.22
C GLY A 240 -5.90 -6.56 -4.62
N ASN A 241 -4.68 -7.00 -4.94
CA ASN A 241 -4.10 -6.84 -6.29
C ASN A 241 -4.95 -7.56 -7.37
N THR A 242 -5.44 -8.75 -7.07
CA THR A 242 -6.30 -9.52 -7.99
C THR A 242 -7.63 -8.81 -8.21
N ALA A 243 -8.31 -8.37 -7.15
CA ALA A 243 -9.56 -7.63 -7.22
C ALA A 243 -9.40 -6.37 -8.08
N ARG A 244 -8.36 -5.57 -7.82
CA ARG A 244 -8.05 -4.37 -8.60
C ARG A 244 -7.80 -4.70 -10.07
N SER A 245 -7.00 -5.72 -10.37
CA SER A 245 -6.67 -6.09 -11.75
C SER A 245 -7.90 -6.53 -12.54
N LEU A 246 -8.80 -7.31 -11.93
CA LEU A 246 -10.06 -7.73 -12.56
C LEU A 246 -10.96 -6.54 -12.85
N ALA A 247 -11.14 -5.64 -11.87
CA ALA A 247 -11.97 -4.46 -12.03
C ALA A 247 -11.42 -3.46 -13.05
N VAL A 248 -10.09 -3.29 -13.15
CA VAL A 248 -9.44 -2.50 -14.20
C VAL A 248 -9.71 -3.11 -15.58
N GLY A 249 -9.65 -4.44 -15.69
CA GLY A 249 -10.01 -5.15 -16.94
C GLY A 249 -11.47 -4.91 -17.34
N GLU A 250 -12.40 -4.99 -16.39
CA GLU A 250 -13.81 -4.69 -16.61
C GLU A 250 -14.05 -3.22 -16.98
N PHE A 251 -13.38 -2.30 -16.30
CA PHE A 251 -13.42 -0.87 -16.66
C PHE A 251 -12.99 -0.65 -18.11
N ALA A 252 -11.85 -1.22 -18.52
CA ALA A 252 -11.34 -1.09 -19.88
C ALA A 252 -12.29 -1.70 -20.92
N TYR A 253 -12.86 -2.87 -20.61
CA TYR A 253 -13.87 -3.52 -21.44
C TYR A 253 -15.11 -2.64 -21.62
N ASN A 254 -15.64 -2.06 -20.54
CA ASN A 254 -16.83 -1.21 -20.60
C ASN A 254 -16.58 0.06 -21.44
N VAL A 255 -15.42 0.70 -21.27
CA VAL A 255 -15.03 1.87 -22.09
C VAL A 255 -14.92 1.51 -23.58
N ALA A 256 -14.29 0.37 -23.88
CA ALA A 256 -14.16 -0.10 -25.27
C ALA A 256 -15.53 -0.45 -25.88
N ARG A 257 -16.40 -1.11 -25.12
CA ARG A 257 -17.76 -1.45 -25.55
C ARG A 257 -18.59 -0.22 -25.85
N GLU A 258 -18.61 0.77 -24.95
CA GLU A 258 -19.35 2.03 -25.17
C GLU A 258 -18.84 2.77 -26.41
N TYR A 259 -17.52 2.82 -26.60
CA TYR A 259 -16.94 3.40 -27.80
C TYR A 259 -17.36 2.65 -29.07
N ALA A 260 -17.33 1.31 -29.06
CA ALA A 260 -17.73 0.48 -30.20
C ALA A 260 -19.22 0.66 -30.60
N LEU A 261 -20.09 0.96 -29.64
CA LEU A 261 -21.52 1.22 -29.90
C LEU A 261 -21.78 2.58 -30.59
N THR A 262 -20.84 3.51 -30.50
CA THR A 262 -20.98 4.87 -31.00
C THR A 262 -20.09 5.19 -32.20
N ARG A 263 -19.03 4.40 -32.41
CA ARG A 263 -18.06 4.62 -33.49
C ARG A 263 -18.62 4.14 -34.83
N GLU A 264 -18.70 5.06 -35.78
CA GLU A 264 -19.09 4.77 -37.17
C GLU A 264 -17.87 4.80 -38.09
N GLN A 265 -17.78 3.83 -39.02
CA GLN A 265 -16.79 3.77 -40.08
C GLN A 265 -17.43 3.13 -41.33
N PHE A 266 -17.14 3.69 -42.49
CA PHE A 266 -17.61 3.23 -43.81
C PHE A 266 -19.13 3.16 -43.97
N GLY A 267 -19.90 3.85 -43.20
CA GLY A 267 -21.37 3.90 -43.18
C GLY A 267 -21.94 2.99 -42.12
#